data_c9368c009e6b710bef315af440392885
#
_entry.id   c9368c009e6b710bef315af440392885
#
_cell.length_a   1.000
_cell.length_b   1.000
_cell.length_c   1.000
_cell.angle_alpha   90.00
_cell.angle_beta   90.00
_cell.angle_gamma   90.00
#
_symmetry.space_group_name_H-M   'P 1'
#
loop_
_entity.id
_entity.type
_entity.pdbx_description
1 polymer ?
#
loop_
_entity_poly.entity_id
_entity_poly.type
_entity_poly.pdbx_seq_one_letter_code
_entity_poly.pdbx_strand_id
1 'polypeptide(L)'
;MTSAGSHVFVVEVEDEPGVLTRVSSLFRRRGFTIFSLTVGVTERPGVSRMTIVVDAPEVAARRIEAHLWKLVNVIRVEDVTGAAAVRRELVMVKVAADVETRTHVMKLADVFRARVVDVAPE
;
A
#
# COMPACT_ATOMS: atom_id res chain seq x y z
N MET A 1 8.52 0.70 4.53
CA MET A 1 9.62 -0.19 5.01
C MET A 1 9.20 -1.63 4.88
N THR A 2 10.05 -2.44 4.27
CA THR A 2 9.83 -3.88 4.20
C THR A 2 10.66 -4.56 5.27
N SER A 3 10.02 -5.37 6.12
CA SER A 3 10.70 -6.23 7.08
C SER A 3 11.05 -7.59 6.43
N ALA A 4 11.92 -8.37 7.08
CA ALA A 4 12.13 -9.76 6.69
C ALA A 4 10.80 -10.51 6.79
N GLY A 5 10.32 -11.15 5.72
CA GLY A 5 9.02 -11.79 5.63
C GLY A 5 7.93 -10.91 5.04
N SER A 6 8.22 -9.66 4.70
CA SER A 6 7.27 -8.77 4.03
C SER A 6 7.20 -9.10 2.54
N HIS A 7 5.99 -9.26 2.05
CA HIS A 7 5.71 -9.48 0.62
C HIS A 7 4.84 -8.38 0.07
N VAL A 8 5.13 -8.00 -1.17
CA VAL A 8 4.37 -7.00 -1.92
C VAL A 8 3.73 -7.67 -3.12
N PHE A 9 2.39 -7.69 -3.12
CA PHE A 9 1.61 -8.20 -4.23
C PHE A 9 1.02 -7.03 -5.03
N VAL A 10 1.15 -7.10 -6.34
CA VAL A 10 0.42 -6.24 -7.27
C VAL A 10 -0.68 -7.07 -7.90
N VAL A 11 -1.93 -6.67 -7.69
CA VAL A 11 -3.11 -7.38 -8.15
C VAL A 11 -3.90 -6.47 -9.07
N GLU A 12 -4.07 -6.90 -10.30
CA GLU A 12 -4.99 -6.22 -11.24
C GLU A 12 -6.34 -6.92 -11.16
N VAL A 13 -7.38 -6.11 -10.98
CA VAL A 13 -8.74 -6.59 -10.79
C VAL A 13 -9.71 -5.83 -11.69
N GLU A 14 -10.82 -6.48 -12.02
CA GLU A 14 -11.95 -5.78 -12.62
C GLU A 14 -12.50 -4.76 -11.61
N ASP A 15 -12.79 -3.54 -12.07
CA ASP A 15 -13.32 -2.47 -11.23
C ASP A 15 -14.82 -2.67 -10.99
N GLU A 16 -15.14 -3.66 -10.18
CA GLU A 16 -16.50 -4.06 -9.84
C GLU A 16 -16.78 -3.86 -8.35
N PRO A 17 -18.01 -3.54 -7.97
CA PRO A 17 -18.39 -3.44 -6.57
C PRO A 17 -18.08 -4.73 -5.79
N GLY A 18 -17.52 -4.58 -4.60
CA GLY A 18 -17.24 -5.70 -3.71
C GLY A 18 -15.92 -6.43 -3.95
N VAL A 19 -15.14 -6.10 -4.99
CA VAL A 19 -13.85 -6.75 -5.25
C VAL A 19 -12.86 -6.50 -4.11
N LEU A 20 -12.76 -5.27 -3.62
CA LEU A 20 -11.90 -4.94 -2.49
C LEU A 20 -12.27 -5.75 -1.25
N THR A 21 -13.55 -5.90 -0.97
CA THR A 21 -14.04 -6.71 0.15
C THR A 21 -13.65 -8.18 -0.01
N ARG A 22 -13.76 -8.74 -1.21
CA ARG A 22 -13.37 -10.14 -1.47
C ARG A 22 -11.88 -10.36 -1.28
N VAL A 23 -11.06 -9.45 -1.79
CA VAL A 23 -9.60 -9.52 -1.64
C VAL A 23 -9.20 -9.41 -0.17
N SER A 24 -9.69 -8.40 0.55
CA SER A 24 -9.36 -8.21 1.97
C SER A 24 -9.89 -9.35 2.84
N SER A 25 -11.05 -9.91 2.53
CA SER A 25 -11.61 -11.05 3.25
C SER A 25 -10.77 -12.31 3.10
N LEU A 26 -10.12 -12.49 1.95
CA LEU A 26 -9.20 -13.61 1.74
C LEU A 26 -8.05 -13.57 2.74
N PHE A 27 -7.43 -12.43 2.91
CA PHE A 27 -6.33 -12.25 3.88
C PHE A 27 -6.82 -12.46 5.32
N ARG A 28 -7.97 -11.92 5.67
CA ARG A 28 -8.56 -12.07 7.01
C ARG A 28 -8.84 -13.53 7.33
N ARG A 29 -9.45 -14.27 6.41
CA ARG A 29 -9.77 -15.69 6.62
C ARG A 29 -8.53 -16.57 6.79
N ARG A 30 -7.42 -16.17 6.18
CA ARG A 30 -6.15 -16.88 6.27
C ARG A 30 -5.28 -16.42 7.46
N GLY A 31 -5.74 -15.45 8.22
CA GLY A 31 -5.03 -14.94 9.39
C GLY A 31 -3.81 -14.09 9.09
N PHE A 32 -3.72 -13.51 7.89
CA PHE A 32 -2.63 -12.63 7.53
C PHE A 32 -2.99 -11.16 7.76
N THR A 33 -2.03 -10.41 8.27
CA THR A 33 -2.18 -8.98 8.47
C THR A 33 -1.74 -8.23 7.22
N ILE A 34 -2.62 -7.38 6.71
CA ILE A 34 -2.29 -6.42 5.66
C ILE A 34 -1.67 -5.20 6.32
N PHE A 35 -0.42 -4.89 5.99
CA PHE A 35 0.23 -3.67 6.48
C PHE A 35 -0.15 -2.45 5.68
N SER A 36 -0.33 -2.62 4.38
CA SER A 36 -0.63 -1.53 3.48
C SER A 36 -1.47 -2.04 2.32
N LEU A 37 -2.46 -1.26 1.93
CA LEU A 37 -3.31 -1.55 0.79
C LEU A 37 -3.62 -0.25 0.08
N THR A 38 -3.24 -0.18 -1.18
CA THR A 38 -3.59 0.94 -2.05
C THR A 38 -4.34 0.43 -3.26
N VAL A 39 -5.33 1.18 -3.70
CA VAL A 39 -6.14 0.86 -4.87
C VAL A 39 -6.18 2.08 -5.78
N GLY A 40 -5.94 1.88 -7.04
CA GLY A 40 -6.00 2.94 -8.03
C GLY A 40 -6.44 2.43 -9.39
N VAL A 41 -6.95 3.34 -10.21
CA VAL A 41 -7.28 3.04 -11.60
C VAL A 41 -5.99 2.83 -12.40
N THR A 42 -6.09 2.06 -13.48
CA THR A 42 -4.99 1.83 -14.41
C THR A 42 -5.25 2.56 -15.73
N GLU A 43 -4.29 2.48 -16.64
CA GLU A 43 -4.43 2.97 -18.00
C GLU A 43 -5.50 2.21 -18.82
N ARG A 44 -5.89 1.02 -18.36
CA ARG A 44 -6.97 0.25 -18.98
C ARG A 44 -8.30 0.57 -18.32
N PRO A 45 -9.31 1.02 -19.08
CA PRO A 45 -10.63 1.27 -18.53
C PRO A 45 -11.22 0.01 -17.87
N GLY A 46 -11.84 0.16 -16.69
CA GLY A 46 -12.47 -0.92 -15.96
C GLY A 46 -11.51 -1.86 -15.23
N VAL A 47 -10.22 -1.53 -15.17
CA VAL A 47 -9.20 -2.29 -14.45
C VAL A 47 -8.58 -1.42 -13.36
N SER A 48 -8.60 -1.91 -12.13
CA SER A 48 -7.93 -1.29 -10.99
C SER A 48 -6.71 -2.11 -10.57
N ARG A 49 -5.74 -1.43 -10.00
CA ARG A 49 -4.53 -2.04 -9.44
C ARG A 49 -4.54 -1.90 -7.93
N MET A 50 -4.38 -3.02 -7.25
CA MET A 50 -4.15 -3.05 -5.81
C MET A 50 -2.69 -3.35 -5.54
N THR A 51 -2.08 -2.59 -4.64
CA THR A 51 -0.75 -2.91 -4.11
C THR A 51 -0.92 -3.28 -2.65
N ILE A 52 -0.58 -4.52 -2.30
CA ILE A 52 -0.86 -5.12 -0.99
C ILE A 52 0.46 -5.52 -0.36
N VAL A 53 0.74 -5.00 0.82
CA VAL A 53 1.92 -5.38 1.61
C VAL A 53 1.46 -6.23 2.79
N VAL A 54 1.99 -7.43 2.90
CA VAL A 54 1.67 -8.37 3.97
C VAL A 54 2.94 -8.91 4.61
N ASP A 55 2.83 -9.30 5.86
CA ASP A 55 3.88 -10.05 6.56
C ASP A 55 3.50 -11.53 6.54
N ALA A 56 4.28 -12.32 5.80
CA ALA A 56 4.04 -13.75 5.66
C ALA A 56 5.34 -14.47 5.28
N PRO A 57 5.54 -15.71 5.78
CA PRO A 57 6.61 -16.55 5.27
C PRO A 57 6.44 -16.84 3.79
N GLU A 58 7.52 -17.14 3.10
CA GLU A 58 7.47 -17.36 1.65
C GLU A 58 6.50 -18.46 1.22
N VAL A 59 6.41 -19.54 1.97
CA VAL A 59 5.46 -20.62 1.69
C VAL A 59 4.01 -20.13 1.75
N ALA A 60 3.70 -19.30 2.75
CA ALA A 60 2.38 -18.70 2.91
C ALA A 60 2.10 -17.67 1.80
N ALA A 61 3.10 -16.89 1.41
CA ALA A 61 2.98 -15.92 0.32
C ALA A 61 2.61 -16.60 -1.01
N ARG A 62 3.21 -17.73 -1.32
CA ARG A 62 2.86 -18.50 -2.51
C ARG A 62 1.41 -19.01 -2.47
N ARG A 63 0.93 -19.41 -1.30
CA ARG A 63 -0.46 -19.81 -1.12
C ARG A 63 -1.42 -18.63 -1.30
N ILE A 64 -1.07 -17.47 -0.77
CA ILE A 64 -1.84 -16.24 -0.95
C ILE A 64 -1.97 -15.93 -2.45
N GLU A 65 -0.87 -15.95 -3.17
CA GLU A 65 -0.87 -15.71 -4.62
C GLU A 65 -1.81 -16.68 -5.34
N ALA A 66 -1.71 -17.99 -5.04
CA ALA A 66 -2.58 -18.99 -5.63
C ALA A 66 -4.06 -18.76 -5.31
N HIS A 67 -4.39 -18.34 -4.10
CA HIS A 67 -5.76 -18.03 -3.70
C HIS A 67 -6.29 -16.75 -4.35
N LEU A 68 -5.45 -15.74 -4.52
CA LEU A 68 -5.84 -14.52 -5.25
C LEU A 68 -6.25 -14.82 -6.68
N TRP A 69 -5.52 -15.69 -7.36
CA TRP A 69 -5.86 -16.13 -8.71
C TRP A 69 -7.23 -16.81 -8.83
N LYS A 70 -7.73 -17.37 -7.74
CA LYS A 70 -9.05 -18.03 -7.73
C LYS A 70 -10.22 -17.08 -7.63
N LEU A 71 -9.99 -15.81 -7.29
CA LEU A 71 -11.05 -14.81 -7.21
C LEU A 71 -11.51 -14.43 -8.62
N VAL A 72 -12.84 -14.39 -8.82
CA VAL A 72 -13.45 -14.20 -10.15
C VAL A 72 -12.98 -12.92 -10.84
N ASN A 73 -12.84 -11.85 -10.08
CA ASN A 73 -12.52 -10.53 -10.63
C ASN A 73 -11.02 -10.26 -10.74
N VAL A 74 -10.17 -11.22 -10.38
CA VAL A 74 -8.72 -11.06 -10.46
C VAL A 74 -8.23 -11.37 -11.86
N ILE A 75 -7.56 -10.39 -12.47
CA ILE A 75 -7.01 -10.48 -13.83
C ILE A 75 -5.56 -10.93 -13.79
N ARG A 76 -4.79 -10.39 -12.85
CA ARG A 76 -3.36 -10.66 -12.72
C ARG A 76 -2.91 -10.54 -11.27
N VAL A 77 -2.01 -11.40 -10.86
CA VAL A 77 -1.33 -11.36 -9.56
C VAL A 77 0.16 -11.46 -9.78
N GLU A 78 0.92 -10.61 -9.14
CA GLU A 78 2.38 -10.63 -9.22
C GLU A 78 2.97 -10.34 -7.84
N ASP A 79 3.84 -11.23 -7.35
CA ASP A 79 4.67 -10.98 -6.19
C ASP A 79 5.93 -10.23 -6.65
N VAL A 80 6.02 -8.95 -6.32
CA VAL A 80 7.12 -8.08 -6.75
C VAL A 80 8.17 -7.89 -5.67
N THR A 81 8.15 -8.69 -4.62
CA THR A 81 9.03 -8.56 -3.46
C THR A 81 10.51 -8.55 -3.85
N GLY A 82 10.92 -9.48 -4.68
CA GLY A 82 12.30 -9.59 -5.16
C GLY A 82 12.55 -8.97 -6.53
N ALA A 83 11.55 -8.34 -7.13
CA ALA A 83 11.66 -7.79 -8.47
C ALA A 83 12.40 -6.44 -8.47
N ALA A 84 13.07 -6.14 -9.58
CA ALA A 84 13.62 -4.82 -9.85
C ALA A 84 12.44 -3.86 -10.16
N ALA A 85 11.93 -3.21 -9.14
CA ALA A 85 10.77 -2.32 -9.23
C ALA A 85 11.06 -0.98 -8.55
N VAL A 86 10.47 0.08 -9.07
CA VAL A 86 10.47 1.39 -8.41
C VAL A 86 9.28 1.44 -7.48
N ARG A 87 9.55 1.65 -6.19
CA ARG A 87 8.52 1.80 -5.15
C ARG A 87 8.60 3.19 -4.57
N ARG A 88 7.44 3.81 -4.43
CA ARG A 88 7.31 5.14 -3.84
C ARG A 88 6.19 5.11 -2.79
N GLU A 89 6.41 5.84 -1.71
CA GLU A 89 5.40 6.03 -0.67
C GLU A 89 5.12 7.51 -0.49
N LEU A 90 3.86 7.82 -0.24
CA LEU A 90 3.43 9.16 0.12
C LEU A 90 2.99 9.14 1.58
N VAL A 91 3.60 10.00 2.38
CA VAL A 91 3.26 10.14 3.79
C VAL A 91 2.83 11.58 4.06
N MET A 92 1.74 11.74 4.77
CA MET A 92 1.29 13.03 5.28
C MET A 92 1.43 13.01 6.80
N VAL A 93 2.14 13.97 7.35
CA VAL A 93 2.40 14.08 8.79
C VAL A 93 1.79 15.37 9.31
N LYS A 94 0.95 15.25 10.33
CA LYS A 94 0.43 16.40 11.06
C LYS A 94 1.22 16.57 12.34
N VAL A 95 1.81 17.74 12.54
CA VAL A 95 2.67 18.04 13.67
C VAL A 95 2.05 19.19 14.47
N ALA A 96 1.85 18.98 15.76
CA ALA A 96 1.49 20.05 16.67
C ALA A 96 2.74 20.89 16.97
N ALA A 97 2.68 22.19 16.71
CA ALA A 97 3.80 23.10 16.90
C ALA A 97 3.32 24.47 17.34
N ASP A 98 3.97 25.03 18.35
CA ASP A 98 3.81 26.42 18.72
C ASP A 98 4.69 27.34 17.84
N VAL A 99 4.72 28.64 18.15
CA VAL A 99 5.48 29.63 17.36
C VAL A 99 6.97 29.31 17.35
N GLU A 100 7.53 28.82 18.45
CA GLU A 100 8.95 28.48 18.55
C GLU A 100 9.31 27.21 17.82
N THR A 101 8.54 26.16 18.04
CA THR A 101 8.80 24.86 17.43
C THR A 101 8.44 24.83 15.93
N ARG A 102 7.52 25.70 15.50
CA ARG A 102 7.14 25.81 14.08
C ARG A 102 8.33 26.09 13.18
N THR A 103 9.18 27.04 13.56
CA THR A 103 10.39 27.38 12.79
C THR A 103 11.31 26.15 12.66
N HIS A 104 11.46 25.40 13.73
CA HIS A 104 12.25 24.18 13.74
C HIS A 104 11.66 23.11 12.82
N VAL A 105 10.36 22.89 12.87
CA VAL A 105 9.64 21.95 11.99
C VAL A 105 9.80 22.34 10.52
N MET A 106 9.67 23.63 10.20
CA MET A 106 9.84 24.13 8.83
C MET A 106 11.27 23.89 8.31
N LYS A 107 12.28 24.07 9.15
CA LYS A 107 13.67 23.78 8.78
C LYS A 107 13.88 22.27 8.52
N LEU A 108 13.31 21.42 9.35
CA LEU A 108 13.37 19.98 9.13
C LEU A 108 12.66 19.57 7.83
N ALA A 109 11.51 20.18 7.53
CA ALA A 109 10.81 19.94 6.28
C ALA A 109 11.69 20.26 5.06
N ASP A 110 12.42 21.35 5.09
CA ASP A 110 13.35 21.72 4.02
C ASP A 110 14.50 20.71 3.90
N VAL A 111 15.08 20.27 5.02
CA VAL A 111 16.16 19.29 5.03
C VAL A 111 15.75 17.98 4.39
N PHE A 112 14.55 17.50 4.69
CA PHE A 112 14.00 16.25 4.14
C PHE A 112 13.28 16.44 2.81
N ARG A 113 13.28 17.65 2.26
CA ARG A 113 12.55 18.00 1.03
C ARG A 113 11.06 17.67 1.12
N ALA A 114 10.49 17.80 2.31
CA ALA A 114 9.06 17.67 2.50
C ALA A 114 8.34 18.92 2.00
N ARG A 115 7.13 18.74 1.54
CA ARG A 115 6.27 19.85 1.12
C ARG A 115 5.29 20.18 2.23
N VAL A 116 5.25 21.42 2.64
CA VAL A 116 4.23 21.91 3.56
C VAL A 116 2.93 22.11 2.81
N VAL A 117 1.90 21.42 3.22
CA VAL A 117 0.59 21.39 2.55
C VAL A 117 -0.37 22.36 3.21
N ASP A 118 -0.31 22.45 4.53
CA ASP A 118 -1.19 23.30 5.32
C ASP A 118 -0.49 23.77 6.59
N VAL A 119 -0.76 25.00 7.00
CA VAL A 119 -0.26 25.59 8.25
C VAL A 119 -1.42 26.28 8.94
N ALA A 120 -1.79 25.78 10.12
CA ALA A 120 -2.77 26.47 10.97
C ALA A 120 -2.08 27.42 11.95
N PRO A 121 -2.78 28.48 12.40
CA PRO A 121 -2.21 29.42 13.37
C PRO A 121 -1.88 28.79 14.73
N GLU A 122 -2.62 27.73 15.11
CA GLU A 122 -2.46 26.99 16.38
C GLU A 122 -2.54 25.49 16.15
#